data_d63fe750c3e3eb2fc8b4cd1afa353b99
#
_entry.id   d63fe750c3e3eb2fc8b4cd1afa353b99
#
_cell.length_a   1.000
_cell.length_b   1.000
_cell.length_c   1.000
_cell.angle_alpha   90.00
_cell.angle_beta   90.00
_cell.angle_gamma   90.00
#
_symmetry.space_group_name_H-M   'P 1'
#
loop_
_entity.id
_entity.type
_entity.pdbx_description
1 polymer ?
#
loop_
_entity_poly.entity_id
_entity_poly.type
_entity_poly.pdbx_seq_one_letter_code
_entity_poly.pdbx_strand_id
1 'polypeptide(L)'
;MKKINFKQLLIATDITRKHCENIDCRENFANVLYRNGNGIASHALALKIYNSNEETEYSDEEVALIQEHANAFCKPFFIDALNRAINNQPEEATDKQE
;
A
#
# COMPACT_ATOMS: atom_id res chain seq x y z
N MET A 1 12.00 1.79 -7.82
CA MET A 1 10.88 0.94 -7.47
C MET A 1 10.71 0.82 -5.97
N LYS A 2 9.50 0.69 -5.50
CA LYS A 2 9.24 0.62 -4.07
C LYS A 2 8.57 -0.69 -3.72
N LYS A 3 8.97 -1.26 -2.58
CA LYS A 3 8.33 -2.46 -2.05
C LYS A 3 7.23 -2.06 -1.10
N ILE A 4 6.06 -2.64 -1.30
CA ILE A 4 4.92 -2.43 -0.39
C ILE A 4 4.40 -3.81 -0.03
N ASN A 5 4.42 -4.13 1.25
CA ASN A 5 4.01 -5.45 1.70
C ASN A 5 2.54 -5.43 2.10
N PHE A 6 1.66 -5.61 1.11
CA PHE A 6 0.22 -5.67 1.41
C PHE A 6 -0.17 -6.93 2.16
N LYS A 7 0.69 -7.94 2.15
CA LYS A 7 0.41 -9.18 2.89
C LYS A 7 0.52 -8.96 4.39
N GLN A 8 1.39 -8.04 4.81
CA GLN A 8 1.55 -7.71 6.23
C GLN A 8 1.75 -6.22 6.35
N LEU A 9 0.68 -5.47 6.15
CA LEU A 9 0.74 -4.02 6.28
C LEU A 9 0.52 -3.65 7.73
N LEU A 10 1.47 -2.90 8.30
CA LEU A 10 1.40 -2.50 9.70
C LEU A 10 0.46 -1.33 9.86
N ILE A 11 -0.71 -1.58 10.42
CA ILE A 11 -1.76 -0.58 10.54
C ILE A 11 -1.93 -0.20 12.00
N ALA A 12 -1.86 1.10 12.28
CA ALA A 12 -2.13 1.62 13.61
C ALA A 12 -3.63 1.54 13.88
N THR A 13 -3.98 1.06 15.07
CA THR A 13 -5.39 0.89 15.41
C THR A 13 -6.01 2.16 16.00
N ASP A 14 -5.17 3.13 16.37
CA ASP A 14 -5.67 4.43 16.79
C ASP A 14 -4.68 5.51 16.40
N ILE A 15 -5.08 6.77 16.58
CA ILE A 15 -4.30 7.90 16.09
C ILE A 15 -2.98 8.08 16.83
N THR A 16 -2.87 7.52 18.02
CA THR A 16 -1.60 7.62 18.77
C THR A 16 -0.53 6.71 18.21
N ARG A 17 -0.91 5.71 17.42
CA ARG A 17 -0.01 4.72 16.82
C ARG A 17 0.70 3.87 17.86
N LYS A 18 0.16 3.80 19.07
CA LYS A 18 0.76 2.97 20.12
C LYS A 18 0.46 1.49 19.92
N HIS A 19 -0.64 1.18 19.27
CA HIS A 19 -1.02 -0.19 18.98
C HIS A 19 -1.13 -0.36 17.49
N CYS A 20 -0.34 -1.30 16.94
CA CYS A 20 -0.34 -1.58 15.52
C CYS A 20 -0.52 -3.07 15.30
N GLU A 21 -1.11 -3.42 14.17
CA GLU A 21 -1.32 -4.81 13.79
C GLU A 21 -0.89 -5.01 12.34
N ASN A 22 -0.31 -6.17 12.06
CA ASN A 22 -0.01 -6.56 10.69
C ASN A 22 -1.26 -7.20 10.09
N ILE A 23 -1.75 -6.64 9.01
CA ILE A 23 -2.98 -7.09 8.39
C ILE A 23 -2.73 -7.40 6.92
N ASP A 24 -3.27 -8.52 6.46
CA ASP A 24 -3.20 -8.89 5.04
C ASP A 24 -4.26 -8.09 4.30
N CYS A 25 -3.81 -7.10 3.55
CA CYS A 25 -4.70 -6.20 2.83
C CYS A 25 -4.77 -6.48 1.33
N ARG A 26 -4.18 -7.59 0.88
CA ARG A 26 -4.08 -7.86 -0.55
C ARG A 26 -5.45 -7.93 -1.22
N GLU A 27 -6.34 -8.71 -0.68
CA GLU A 27 -7.67 -8.87 -1.27
C GLU A 27 -8.48 -7.58 -1.15
N ASN A 28 -8.44 -6.96 0.01
CA ASN A 28 -9.24 -5.76 0.25
C ASN A 28 -8.84 -4.63 -0.68
N PHE A 29 -7.54 -4.36 -0.79
CA PHE A 29 -7.11 -3.26 -1.63
C PHE A 29 -7.18 -3.60 -3.11
N ALA A 30 -6.92 -4.85 -3.48
CA ALA A 30 -7.10 -5.28 -4.87
C ALA A 30 -8.55 -5.05 -5.30
N ASN A 31 -9.51 -5.31 -4.43
CA ASN A 31 -10.91 -5.06 -4.74
C ASN A 31 -11.21 -3.58 -4.91
N VAL A 32 -10.55 -2.71 -4.17
CA VAL A 32 -10.72 -1.26 -4.37
C VAL A 32 -10.36 -0.89 -5.80
N LEU A 33 -9.20 -1.36 -6.26
CA LEU A 33 -8.77 -1.10 -7.64
C LEU A 33 -9.68 -1.77 -8.65
N TYR A 34 -10.07 -3.00 -8.37
CA TYR A 34 -10.88 -3.77 -9.31
C TYR A 34 -12.26 -3.13 -9.51
N ARG A 35 -12.86 -2.61 -8.44
CA ARG A 35 -14.21 -2.05 -8.50
C ARG A 35 -14.24 -0.60 -8.93
N ASN A 36 -13.20 0.18 -8.60
CA ASN A 36 -13.21 1.62 -8.78
C ASN A 36 -12.22 2.12 -9.80
N GLY A 37 -11.25 1.31 -10.19
CA GLY A 37 -10.25 1.72 -11.16
C GLY A 37 -10.79 1.70 -12.57
N ASN A 38 -10.09 2.39 -13.45
CA ASN A 38 -10.45 2.48 -14.85
C ASN A 38 -9.37 1.87 -15.73
N GLY A 39 -9.78 1.04 -16.65
CA GLY A 39 -8.89 0.55 -17.69
C GLY A 39 -7.99 -0.60 -17.25
N ILE A 40 -7.15 -1.01 -18.20
CA ILE A 40 -6.32 -2.19 -18.04
C ILE A 40 -5.25 -2.01 -16.99
N ALA A 41 -4.71 -0.80 -16.86
CA ALA A 41 -3.66 -0.54 -15.87
C ALA A 41 -4.14 -0.82 -14.45
N SER A 42 -5.35 -0.37 -14.10
CA SER A 42 -5.91 -0.62 -12.79
C SER A 42 -6.20 -2.10 -12.58
N HIS A 43 -6.70 -2.78 -13.61
CA HIS A 43 -6.99 -4.21 -13.51
C HIS A 43 -5.70 -5.01 -13.30
N ALA A 44 -4.67 -4.69 -14.07
CA ALA A 44 -3.38 -5.39 -13.93
C ALA A 44 -2.77 -5.15 -12.56
N LEU A 45 -2.87 -3.93 -12.05
CA LEU A 45 -2.34 -3.61 -10.74
C LEU A 45 -3.12 -4.33 -9.64
N ALA A 46 -4.43 -4.44 -9.78
CA ALA A 46 -5.26 -5.16 -8.83
C ALA A 46 -4.81 -6.63 -8.73
N LEU A 47 -4.58 -7.26 -9.88
CA LEU A 47 -4.09 -8.64 -9.87
C LEU A 47 -2.71 -8.76 -9.27
N LYS A 48 -1.83 -7.79 -9.56
CA LYS A 48 -0.49 -7.80 -9.01
C LYS A 48 -0.53 -7.72 -7.49
N ILE A 49 -1.37 -6.86 -6.95
CA ILE A 49 -1.50 -6.71 -5.49
C ILE A 49 -2.10 -7.97 -4.87
N TYR A 50 -3.13 -8.51 -5.49
CA TYR A 50 -3.77 -9.72 -4.98
C TYR A 50 -2.79 -10.88 -4.86
N ASN A 51 -1.86 -10.98 -5.82
CA ASN A 51 -0.87 -12.04 -5.85
C ASN A 51 0.47 -11.65 -5.24
N SER A 52 0.53 -10.51 -4.58
CA SER A 52 1.80 -9.96 -4.09
C SER A 52 2.29 -10.65 -2.81
N ASN A 53 3.56 -10.41 -2.52
CA ASN A 53 4.17 -10.87 -1.27
C ASN A 53 5.08 -9.76 -0.75
N GLU A 54 5.89 -10.07 0.25
CA GLU A 54 6.73 -9.06 0.88
C GLU A 54 7.85 -8.54 -0.02
N GLU A 55 8.13 -9.23 -1.12
CA GLU A 55 9.19 -8.83 -2.03
C GLU A 55 8.69 -8.09 -3.26
N THR A 56 7.39 -7.98 -3.45
CA THR A 56 6.83 -7.38 -4.65
C THR A 56 7.13 -5.89 -4.72
N GLU A 57 7.62 -5.45 -5.88
CA GLU A 57 7.97 -4.05 -6.10
C GLU A 57 6.99 -3.39 -7.05
N TYR A 58 6.82 -2.09 -6.87
CA TYR A 58 5.88 -1.29 -7.66
C TYR A 58 6.59 -0.11 -8.28
N SER A 59 6.27 0.17 -9.54
CA SER A 59 6.82 1.32 -10.23
C SER A 59 6.23 2.62 -9.68
N ASP A 60 6.84 3.75 -10.06
CA ASP A 60 6.32 5.05 -9.62
C ASP A 60 4.89 5.26 -10.10
N GLU A 61 4.58 4.81 -11.32
CA GLU A 61 3.22 4.92 -11.83
C GLU A 61 2.25 4.06 -11.05
N GLU A 62 2.67 2.86 -10.68
CA GLU A 62 1.84 1.99 -9.86
C GLU A 62 1.63 2.57 -8.48
N VAL A 63 2.66 3.13 -7.88
CA VAL A 63 2.54 3.77 -6.57
C VAL A 63 1.56 4.95 -6.65
N ALA A 64 1.63 5.74 -7.71
CA ALA A 64 0.71 6.85 -7.89
C ALA A 64 -0.74 6.38 -7.96
N LEU A 65 -1.01 5.31 -8.70
CA LEU A 65 -2.36 4.74 -8.77
C LEU A 65 -2.81 4.21 -7.41
N ILE A 66 -1.91 3.56 -6.69
CA ILE A 66 -2.22 3.04 -5.36
C ILE A 66 -2.61 4.19 -4.43
N GLN A 67 -1.82 5.26 -4.42
CA GLN A 67 -2.10 6.39 -3.55
C GLN A 67 -3.40 7.09 -3.93
N GLU A 68 -3.63 7.25 -5.22
CA GLU A 68 -4.84 7.90 -5.70
C GLU A 68 -6.09 7.15 -5.24
N HIS A 69 -6.10 5.83 -5.40
CA HIS A 69 -7.26 5.04 -5.02
C HIS A 69 -7.41 4.94 -3.49
N ALA A 70 -6.29 4.87 -2.78
CA ALA A 70 -6.35 4.85 -1.33
C ALA A 70 -6.95 6.15 -0.80
N ASN A 71 -6.51 7.28 -1.34
CA ASN A 71 -7.01 8.57 -0.88
C ASN A 71 -8.49 8.76 -1.19
N ALA A 72 -8.95 8.18 -2.31
CA ALA A 72 -10.33 8.37 -2.74
C ALA A 72 -11.30 7.41 -2.05
N PHE A 73 -10.88 6.21 -1.72
CA PHE A 73 -11.81 5.15 -1.34
C PHE A 73 -11.49 4.47 0.00
N CYS A 74 -10.36 4.74 0.61
CA CYS A 74 -9.97 4.07 1.84
C CYS A 74 -10.04 5.01 3.03
N LYS A 75 -9.98 4.42 4.23
CA LYS A 75 -10.09 5.19 5.46
C LYS A 75 -8.72 5.71 5.91
N PRO A 76 -8.70 6.75 6.74
CA PRO A 76 -7.43 7.36 7.16
C PRO A 76 -6.43 6.40 7.77
N PHE A 77 -6.87 5.42 8.56
CA PHE A 77 -5.91 4.49 9.17
C PHE A 77 -5.15 3.68 8.13
N PHE A 78 -5.83 3.32 7.04
CA PHE A 78 -5.18 2.59 5.95
C PHE A 78 -4.25 3.51 5.16
N ILE A 79 -4.71 4.72 4.87
CA ILE A 79 -3.91 5.70 4.12
C ILE A 79 -2.61 5.99 4.87
N ASP A 80 -2.70 6.17 6.19
CA ASP A 80 -1.54 6.42 7.02
C ASP A 80 -0.54 5.25 6.95
N ALA A 81 -1.04 4.04 7.09
CA ALA A 81 -0.19 2.84 7.04
C ALA A 81 0.47 2.70 5.68
N LEU A 82 -0.30 2.95 4.62
CA LEU A 82 0.22 2.85 3.27
C LEU A 82 1.32 3.87 3.01
N ASN A 83 1.09 5.10 3.42
CA ASN A 83 2.08 6.16 3.22
C ASN A 83 3.36 5.89 3.99
N ARG A 84 3.24 5.34 5.20
CA ARG A 84 4.44 4.97 5.96
C ARG A 84 5.20 3.85 5.26
N ALA A 85 4.49 2.87 4.72
CA ALA A 85 5.13 1.77 4.00
C ALA A 85 5.85 2.28 2.76
N ILE A 86 5.26 3.23 2.05
CA ILE A 86 5.87 3.80 0.86
C ILE A 86 7.12 4.60 1.22
N ASN A 87 7.09 5.32 2.32
CA ASN A 87 8.18 6.21 2.70
C ASN A 87 9.31 5.51 3.43
N ASN A 88 9.07 4.33 4.02
CA ASN A 88 10.06 3.62 4.81
C ASN A 88 10.65 2.47 4.04
N GLN A 89 11.34 2.77 2.95
CA GLN A 89 11.94 1.74 2.11
C GLN A 89 13.27 1.29 2.71
N PRO A 90 13.51 -0.03 2.81
CA PRO A 90 14.70 -0.55 3.50
C PRO A 90 16.01 0.00 2.96
N GLU A 91 16.15 0.10 1.66
CA GLU A 91 17.41 0.55 1.07
C GLU A 91 17.64 2.03 1.24
N GLU A 92 16.60 2.77 1.60
CA GLU A 92 16.72 4.21 1.82
C GLU A 92 16.83 4.56 3.29
N ALA A 93 16.68 3.59 4.15
CA ALA A 93 16.74 3.84 5.58
C ALA A 93 18.10 4.31 6.02
N THR A 94 19.11 4.13 5.20
CA THR A 94 20.46 4.58 5.52
C THR A 94 20.60 6.09 5.49
N ASP A 95 19.68 6.72 4.84
CA ASP A 95 19.78 8.16 4.70
C ASP A 95 19.12 8.87 5.80
N LYS A 96 19.03 9.32 6.21
CA LYS A 96 18.27 10.08 6.93
C LYS A 96 17.58 9.96 8.00
N GLN A 97 17.51 9.85 7.98
CA GLN A 97 16.89 9.81 8.57
C GLN A 97 16.39 10.36 8.95
N GLU A 98 16.18 10.66 9.18
CA GLU A 98 15.64 11.16 9.62
C GLU A 98 15.49 11.30 10.10
#